data_589a8e695a9fb1fc527c62fdb0850bce
#
_entry.id   589a8e695a9fb1fc527c62fdb0850bce
#
_cell.length_a   1.000
_cell.length_b   1.000
_cell.length_c   1.000
_cell.angle_alpha   90.00
_cell.angle_beta   90.00
_cell.angle_gamma   90.00
#
_symmetry.space_group_name_H-M   'P 1'
#
loop_
_entity.id
_entity.type
_entity.pdbx_description
1 polymer ?
#
loop_
_entity_poly.entity_id
_entity_poly.type
_entity_poly.pdbx_seq_one_letter_code
_entity_poly.pdbx_strand_id
1 'polypeptide(L)'
;TEVTLWGVDYSIENTTELYLLNSGLTGEIPPEIGNLTNLTFLDLHNNQLIGTIPPEIGNLTKLTSLRLDDNQLTGEIPSEIGNLNNLNFLLLDNNQLSGIIPDEICNQGDSSPSLSNNQLSPPYPSCIEDYVGEQDTSGCD
;
A
#
# COMPACT_ATOMS: atom_id res chain seq x y z
N THR A 1 -16.58 17.32 7.26
CA THR A 1 -16.24 17.41 5.83
C THR A 1 -16.10 15.99 5.25
N GLU A 2 -16.31 15.86 3.96
CA GLU A 2 -16.32 14.56 3.30
C GLU A 2 -15.33 14.50 2.16
N VAL A 3 -14.93 13.29 1.80
CA VAL A 3 -14.17 12.98 0.60
C VAL A 3 -14.92 11.92 -0.20
N THR A 4 -14.92 12.05 -1.52
CA THR A 4 -15.54 11.07 -2.41
C THR A 4 -14.48 10.11 -2.94
N LEU A 5 -14.68 8.81 -2.71
CA LEU A 5 -13.80 7.75 -3.20
C LEU A 5 -14.66 6.72 -3.90
N TRP A 6 -14.35 6.40 -5.15
CA TRP A 6 -15.10 5.46 -5.98
C TRP A 6 -16.61 5.72 -5.93
N GLY A 7 -17.00 7.00 -5.98
CA GLY A 7 -18.40 7.41 -6.02
C GLY A 7 -19.14 7.42 -4.68
N VAL A 8 -18.46 7.13 -3.58
CA VAL A 8 -19.06 7.13 -2.23
C VAL A 8 -18.41 8.22 -1.39
N ASP A 9 -19.23 8.95 -0.65
CA ASP A 9 -18.78 10.01 0.24
C ASP A 9 -18.48 9.46 1.62
N TYR A 10 -17.30 9.78 2.13
CA TYR A 10 -16.84 9.36 3.46
C TYR A 10 -16.56 10.56 4.33
N SER A 11 -16.98 10.52 5.58
CA SER A 11 -16.65 11.57 6.56
C SER A 11 -15.17 11.53 6.89
N ILE A 12 -14.47 12.65 6.69
CA ILE A 12 -13.05 12.76 7.02
C ILE A 12 -12.86 12.60 8.53
N GLU A 13 -13.74 13.20 9.33
CA GLU A 13 -13.63 13.20 10.79
C GLU A 13 -13.98 11.86 11.41
N ASN A 14 -14.93 11.13 10.82
CA ASN A 14 -15.54 9.96 11.46
C ASN A 14 -15.14 8.63 10.86
N THR A 15 -14.45 8.60 9.70
CA THR A 15 -14.03 7.35 9.07
C THR A 15 -12.73 6.87 9.68
N THR A 16 -12.79 5.79 10.44
CA THR A 16 -11.63 5.19 11.11
C THR A 16 -11.23 3.86 10.52
N GLU A 17 -12.14 3.20 9.81
CA GLU A 17 -11.90 1.90 9.16
C GLU A 17 -12.57 1.91 7.80
N LEU A 18 -11.87 1.39 6.79
CA LEU A 18 -12.41 1.30 5.44
C LEU A 18 -12.10 -0.09 4.88
N TYR A 19 -13.15 -0.88 4.74
CA TYR A 19 -13.06 -2.25 4.23
C TYR A 19 -13.80 -2.31 2.89
N LEU A 20 -13.02 -2.28 1.81
CA LEU A 20 -13.54 -2.36 0.44
C LEU A 20 -12.96 -3.57 -0.31
N LEU A 21 -12.66 -4.64 0.42
CA LEU A 21 -12.16 -5.88 -0.17
C LEU A 21 -13.24 -6.54 -1.05
N ASN A 22 -12.80 -7.23 -2.09
CA ASN A 22 -13.70 -7.97 -2.99
C ASN A 22 -14.88 -7.13 -3.51
N SER A 23 -14.63 -5.85 -3.78
CA SER A 23 -15.71 -4.91 -4.15
C SER A 23 -15.75 -4.58 -5.63
N GLY A 24 -14.90 -5.22 -6.43
CA GLY A 24 -14.83 -4.97 -7.87
C GLY A 24 -14.31 -3.57 -8.20
N LEU A 25 -13.53 -2.96 -7.29
CA LEU A 25 -12.96 -1.64 -7.53
C LEU A 25 -12.00 -1.67 -8.71
N THR A 26 -12.10 -0.68 -9.58
CA THR A 26 -11.26 -0.50 -10.75
C THR A 26 -10.63 0.88 -10.74
N GLY A 27 -9.72 1.11 -11.69
CA GLY A 27 -9.02 2.38 -11.81
C GLY A 27 -7.93 2.52 -10.76
N GLU A 28 -7.47 3.73 -10.54
CA GLU A 28 -6.37 3.99 -9.62
C GLU A 28 -6.88 4.26 -8.20
N ILE A 29 -6.01 4.03 -7.22
CA ILE A 29 -6.29 4.48 -5.86
C ILE A 29 -6.24 6.01 -5.89
N PRO A 30 -7.34 6.71 -5.57
CA PRO A 30 -7.32 8.16 -5.64
C PRO A 30 -6.41 8.77 -4.56
N PRO A 31 -5.61 9.79 -4.91
CA PRO A 31 -4.76 10.47 -3.91
C PRO A 31 -5.55 11.03 -2.74
N GLU A 32 -6.83 11.35 -2.96
CA GLU A 32 -7.73 11.86 -1.92
C GLU A 32 -7.94 10.88 -0.78
N ILE A 33 -7.54 9.60 -0.94
CA ILE A 33 -7.53 8.64 0.17
C ILE A 33 -6.73 9.19 1.36
N GLY A 34 -5.69 9.99 1.07
CA GLY A 34 -4.85 10.62 2.09
C GLY A 34 -5.57 11.63 2.97
N ASN A 35 -6.80 12.05 2.58
CA ASN A 35 -7.60 12.96 3.39
C ASN A 35 -8.26 12.27 4.59
N LEU A 36 -8.37 10.94 4.57
CA LEU A 36 -8.97 10.17 5.65
C LEU A 36 -7.95 9.91 6.76
N THR A 37 -7.46 10.98 7.37
CA THR A 37 -6.32 10.93 8.29
C THR A 37 -6.61 10.22 9.62
N ASN A 38 -7.85 9.86 9.89
CA ASN A 38 -8.22 9.10 11.07
C ASN A 38 -8.31 7.59 10.84
N LEU A 39 -8.00 7.12 9.62
CA LEU A 39 -8.02 5.69 9.32
C LEU A 39 -6.99 4.93 10.15
N THR A 40 -7.45 3.84 10.75
CA THR A 40 -6.61 2.85 11.43
C THR A 40 -6.51 1.56 10.63
N PHE A 41 -7.53 1.25 9.82
CA PHE A 41 -7.56 0.08 8.93
C PHE A 41 -7.94 0.52 7.53
N LEU A 42 -7.14 0.14 6.54
CA LEU A 42 -7.47 0.33 5.13
C LEU A 42 -7.25 -1.01 4.43
N ASP A 43 -8.35 -1.61 3.97
CA ASP A 43 -8.34 -2.89 3.30
C ASP A 43 -8.96 -2.76 1.91
N LEU A 44 -8.11 -2.80 0.88
CA LEU A 44 -8.50 -2.73 -0.52
C LEU A 44 -8.11 -4.00 -1.26
N HIS A 45 -7.83 -5.10 -0.55
CA HIS A 45 -7.32 -6.29 -1.21
C HIS A 45 -8.38 -6.95 -2.11
N ASN A 46 -7.89 -7.68 -3.08
CA ASN A 46 -8.70 -8.47 -4.00
C ASN A 46 -9.71 -7.61 -4.77
N ASN A 47 -9.16 -6.63 -5.47
CA ASN A 47 -9.87 -5.78 -6.41
C ASN A 47 -9.14 -5.79 -7.76
N GLN A 48 -9.45 -4.84 -8.62
CA GLN A 48 -8.83 -4.68 -9.94
C GLN A 48 -8.15 -3.31 -10.05
N LEU A 49 -7.56 -2.85 -8.94
CA LEU A 49 -6.90 -1.55 -8.90
C LEU A 49 -5.63 -1.57 -9.73
N ILE A 50 -5.40 -0.50 -10.47
CA ILE A 50 -4.23 -0.30 -11.35
C ILE A 50 -3.49 0.97 -10.95
N GLY A 51 -2.38 1.24 -11.65
CA GLY A 51 -1.59 2.44 -11.39
C GLY A 51 -0.75 2.31 -10.14
N THR A 52 -0.24 3.42 -9.64
CA THR A 52 0.71 3.43 -8.54
C THR A 52 0.03 3.58 -7.19
N ILE A 53 0.74 3.17 -6.15
CA ILE A 53 0.34 3.52 -4.78
C ILE A 53 0.59 5.01 -4.60
N PRO A 54 -0.44 5.83 -4.31
CA PRO A 54 -0.22 7.27 -4.19
C PRO A 54 0.63 7.61 -2.97
N PRO A 55 1.59 8.55 -3.10
CA PRO A 55 2.40 8.97 -1.95
C PRO A 55 1.57 9.51 -0.79
N GLU A 56 0.37 10.03 -1.08
CA GLU A 56 -0.58 10.51 -0.07
C GLU A 56 -0.99 9.44 0.94
N ILE A 57 -0.74 8.16 0.63
CA ILE A 57 -0.95 7.07 1.60
C ILE A 57 -0.15 7.34 2.88
N GLY A 58 0.99 8.01 2.77
CA GLY A 58 1.84 8.37 3.90
C GLY A 58 1.19 9.36 4.87
N ASN A 59 0.09 10.00 4.49
CA ASN A 59 -0.65 10.90 5.38
C ASN A 59 -1.49 10.13 6.42
N LEU A 60 -1.69 8.84 6.19
CA LEU A 60 -2.54 8.00 7.04
C LEU A 60 -1.73 7.42 8.21
N THR A 61 -1.15 8.31 9.02
CA THR A 61 -0.17 7.93 10.04
C THR A 61 -0.74 7.12 11.20
N LYS A 62 -2.06 7.04 11.31
CA LYS A 62 -2.73 6.22 12.33
C LYS A 62 -2.98 4.78 11.88
N LEU A 63 -2.66 4.43 10.63
CA LEU A 63 -2.88 3.07 10.13
C LEU A 63 -2.12 2.04 10.95
N THR A 64 -2.81 0.99 11.33
CA THR A 64 -2.26 -0.21 11.92
C THR A 64 -2.30 -1.39 10.96
N SER A 65 -3.18 -1.34 9.95
CA SER A 65 -3.26 -2.35 8.90
C SER A 65 -3.49 -1.68 7.55
N LEU A 66 -2.64 -2.02 6.59
CA LEU A 66 -2.77 -1.58 5.19
C LEU A 66 -2.70 -2.80 4.29
N ARG A 67 -3.80 -3.10 3.63
CA ARG A 67 -3.88 -4.21 2.69
C ARG A 67 -4.19 -3.69 1.29
N LEU A 68 -3.20 -3.85 0.41
CA LEU A 68 -3.32 -3.54 -1.01
C LEU A 68 -3.01 -4.78 -1.87
N ASP A 69 -2.90 -5.93 -1.25
CA ASP A 69 -2.56 -7.19 -1.91
C ASP A 69 -3.66 -7.63 -2.88
N ASP A 70 -3.28 -8.49 -3.83
CA ASP A 70 -4.18 -9.04 -4.83
C ASP A 70 -4.90 -7.95 -5.65
N ASN A 71 -4.10 -7.10 -6.27
CA ASN A 71 -4.52 -6.08 -7.20
C ASN A 71 -3.59 -6.11 -8.44
N GLN A 72 -3.61 -5.07 -9.24
CA GLN A 72 -2.76 -4.91 -10.41
C GLN A 72 -1.94 -3.62 -10.31
N LEU A 73 -1.52 -3.27 -9.11
CA LEU A 73 -0.75 -2.06 -8.85
C LEU A 73 0.64 -2.17 -9.47
N THR A 74 1.13 -1.05 -9.99
CA THR A 74 2.40 -0.96 -10.70
C THR A 74 3.28 0.13 -10.09
N GLY A 75 4.50 0.27 -10.63
CA GLY A 75 5.44 1.30 -10.21
C GLY A 75 6.10 0.98 -8.87
N GLU A 76 6.82 1.95 -8.35
CA GLU A 76 7.60 1.78 -7.14
C GLU A 76 6.75 1.94 -5.87
N ILE A 77 7.15 1.27 -4.81
CA ILE A 77 6.62 1.53 -3.48
C ILE A 77 7.06 2.94 -3.09
N PRO A 78 6.15 3.85 -2.74
CA PRO A 78 6.55 5.22 -2.40
C PRO A 78 7.34 5.28 -1.09
N SER A 79 8.33 6.16 -1.04
CA SER A 79 9.13 6.35 0.17
C SER A 79 8.29 6.81 1.37
N GLU A 80 7.15 7.46 1.10
CA GLU A 80 6.20 7.90 2.11
C GLU A 80 5.60 6.75 2.93
N ILE A 81 5.76 5.50 2.46
CA ILE A 81 5.37 4.32 3.25
C ILE A 81 6.07 4.31 4.62
N GLY A 82 7.26 4.92 4.69
CA GLY A 82 8.02 5.03 5.94
C GLY A 82 7.35 5.89 7.01
N ASN A 83 6.37 6.71 6.63
CA ASN A 83 5.64 7.54 7.59
C ASN A 83 4.62 6.72 8.41
N LEU A 84 4.32 5.50 7.96
CA LEU A 84 3.31 4.64 8.58
C LEU A 84 3.93 3.79 9.70
N ASN A 85 4.45 4.45 10.72
CA ASN A 85 5.23 3.78 11.77
C ASN A 85 4.38 3.05 12.81
N ASN A 86 3.06 3.10 12.70
CA ASN A 86 2.13 2.35 13.55
C ASN A 86 1.63 1.05 12.91
N LEU A 87 2.08 0.71 11.69
CA LEU A 87 1.62 -0.50 11.03
C LEU A 87 2.02 -1.75 11.81
N ASN A 88 1.07 -2.67 11.93
CA ASN A 88 1.30 -4.05 12.35
C ASN A 88 1.26 -4.98 11.14
N PHE A 89 0.50 -4.61 10.10
CA PHE A 89 0.32 -5.42 8.90
C PHE A 89 0.42 -4.54 7.66
N LEU A 90 1.42 -4.82 6.83
CA LEU A 90 1.59 -4.21 5.52
C LEU A 90 1.60 -5.32 4.49
N LEU A 91 0.54 -5.43 3.69
CA LEU A 91 0.42 -6.45 2.66
C LEU A 91 0.36 -5.80 1.29
N LEU A 92 1.40 -6.02 0.51
CA LEU A 92 1.55 -5.50 -0.86
C LEU A 92 1.77 -6.65 -1.87
N ASP A 93 1.63 -7.88 -1.45
CA ASP A 93 1.88 -9.06 -2.27
C ASP A 93 0.86 -9.20 -3.40
N ASN A 94 1.23 -9.95 -4.41
CA ASN A 94 0.38 -10.24 -5.59
C ASN A 94 -0.09 -8.95 -6.29
N ASN A 95 0.88 -8.17 -6.72
CA ASN A 95 0.71 -6.99 -7.56
C ASN A 95 1.75 -7.03 -8.69
N GLN A 96 2.00 -5.91 -9.31
CA GLN A 96 3.02 -5.73 -10.34
C GLN A 96 3.98 -4.60 -9.97
N LEU A 97 4.21 -4.44 -8.66
CA LEU A 97 5.12 -3.41 -8.15
C LEU A 97 6.54 -3.71 -8.63
N SER A 98 7.29 -2.66 -8.96
CA SER A 98 8.59 -2.78 -9.59
C SER A 98 9.59 -1.81 -9.01
N GLY A 99 10.81 -1.84 -9.52
CA GLY A 99 11.87 -0.94 -9.10
C GLY A 99 12.48 -1.30 -7.76
N ILE A 100 13.28 -0.40 -7.23
CA ILE A 100 14.00 -0.56 -5.97
C ILE A 100 13.06 -0.22 -4.82
N ILE A 101 13.02 -1.10 -3.82
CA ILE A 101 12.27 -0.83 -2.60
C ILE A 101 12.97 0.30 -1.85
N PRO A 102 12.26 1.38 -1.46
CA PRO A 102 12.91 2.47 -0.74
C PRO A 102 13.38 2.03 0.65
N ASP A 103 14.52 2.55 1.08
CA ASP A 103 15.06 2.26 2.42
C ASP A 103 14.09 2.67 3.53
N GLU A 104 13.25 3.65 3.26
CA GLU A 104 12.23 4.12 4.20
C GLU A 104 11.23 3.03 4.62
N ILE A 105 11.15 1.93 3.87
CA ILE A 105 10.32 0.79 4.29
C ILE A 105 10.75 0.26 5.66
N CYS A 106 12.00 0.48 6.03
CA CYS A 106 12.52 0.08 7.33
C CYS A 106 11.96 0.92 8.49
N ASN A 107 11.37 2.07 8.17
CA ASN A 107 10.79 2.98 9.18
C ASN A 107 9.32 2.72 9.46
N GLN A 108 8.62 1.99 8.58
CA GLN A 108 7.23 1.64 8.85
C GLN A 108 7.17 0.55 9.92
N GLY A 109 6.00 0.36 10.52
CA GLY A 109 5.88 -0.42 11.76
C GLY A 109 5.92 -1.93 11.61
N ASP A 110 5.59 -2.49 10.43
CA ASP A 110 5.58 -3.94 10.22
C ASP A 110 6.98 -4.43 9.86
N SER A 111 7.60 -5.19 10.76
CA SER A 111 8.96 -5.71 10.54
C SER A 111 9.02 -6.85 9.52
N SER A 112 7.87 -7.42 9.15
CA SER A 112 7.79 -8.55 8.22
C SER A 112 6.68 -8.35 7.19
N PRO A 113 6.76 -7.27 6.37
CA PRO A 113 5.71 -6.99 5.39
C PRO A 113 5.61 -8.09 4.34
N SER A 114 4.42 -8.28 3.77
CA SER A 114 4.19 -9.22 2.68
C SER A 114 4.45 -8.52 1.36
N LEU A 115 5.49 -8.94 0.64
CA LEU A 115 5.96 -8.31 -0.60
C LEU A 115 6.04 -9.27 -1.78
N SER A 116 5.72 -10.54 -1.60
CA SER A 116 5.93 -11.58 -2.60
C SER A 116 5.08 -11.37 -3.86
N ASN A 117 5.50 -12.02 -4.95
CA ASN A 117 4.78 -12.02 -6.22
C ASN A 117 4.59 -10.62 -6.80
N ASN A 118 5.68 -9.90 -6.89
CA ASN A 118 5.80 -8.60 -7.55
C ASN A 118 6.99 -8.67 -8.52
N GLN A 119 7.46 -7.53 -8.99
CA GLN A 119 8.60 -7.40 -9.90
C GLN A 119 9.68 -6.52 -9.28
N LEU A 120 9.81 -6.55 -7.96
CA LEU A 120 10.74 -5.72 -7.23
C LEU A 120 12.18 -6.11 -7.52
N SER A 121 13.04 -5.11 -7.63
CA SER A 121 14.44 -5.29 -8.07
C SER A 121 15.41 -5.25 -6.90
N PRO A 122 16.39 -6.18 -6.86
CA PRO A 122 17.47 -6.08 -5.87
C PRO A 122 18.38 -4.88 -6.19
N PRO A 123 19.17 -4.38 -5.22
CA PRO A 123 19.29 -4.88 -3.87
C PRO A 123 18.08 -4.53 -3.00
N TYR A 124 17.82 -5.36 -2.00
CA TYR A 124 16.71 -5.14 -1.07
C TYR A 124 17.22 -4.56 0.24
N PRO A 125 16.44 -3.66 0.89
CA PRO A 125 16.81 -3.15 2.21
C PRO A 125 17.03 -4.29 3.20
N SER A 126 18.09 -4.21 4.00
CA SER A 126 18.49 -5.29 4.88
C SER A 126 17.43 -5.64 5.93
N CYS A 127 16.63 -4.65 6.34
CA CYS A 127 15.59 -4.85 7.35
C CYS A 127 14.48 -5.80 6.89
N ILE A 128 14.29 -5.98 5.57
CA ILE A 128 13.19 -6.81 5.04
C ILE A 128 13.67 -7.85 4.02
N GLU A 129 14.97 -8.01 3.82
CA GLU A 129 15.48 -8.88 2.76
C GLU A 129 15.02 -10.32 2.91
N ASP A 130 14.77 -10.78 4.13
CA ASP A 130 14.26 -12.13 4.40
C ASP A 130 12.76 -12.28 4.12
N TYR A 131 12.05 -11.17 3.88
CA TYR A 131 10.60 -11.14 3.71
C TYR A 131 10.16 -10.75 2.31
N VAL A 132 11.11 -10.56 1.38
CA VAL A 132 10.79 -10.12 0.02
C VAL A 132 9.99 -11.16 -0.74
N GLY A 133 10.24 -12.44 -0.46
CA GLY A 133 9.58 -13.53 -1.15
C GLY A 133 9.97 -13.62 -2.62
N GLU A 134 9.16 -14.30 -3.40
CA GLU A 134 9.42 -14.47 -4.83
C GLU A 134 9.15 -13.19 -5.59
N GLN A 135 10.07 -12.83 -6.49
CA GLN A 135 9.97 -11.66 -7.36
C GLN A 135 10.30 -12.04 -8.78
N ASP A 136 9.53 -11.53 -9.74
CA ASP A 136 9.90 -11.62 -11.15
C ASP A 136 10.90 -10.52 -11.45
N THR A 137 12.18 -10.88 -11.48
CA THR A 137 13.27 -9.93 -11.71
C THR A 137 13.69 -9.86 -13.19
N SER A 138 12.95 -10.48 -14.08
CA SER A 138 13.30 -10.54 -15.52
C SER A 138 13.38 -9.15 -16.14
N GLY A 139 12.65 -8.16 -15.63
CA GLY A 139 12.71 -6.77 -16.08
C GLY A 139 13.73 -5.90 -15.35
N CYS A 140 14.52 -6.47 -14.45
CA CYS A 140 15.51 -5.72 -13.68
C CYS A 140 16.86 -5.68 -14.39
N ASP A 141 17.57 -4.57 -14.25
CA ASP A 141 18.92 -4.41 -14.81
C ASP A 141 20.01 -4.78 -13.79
#